data_28952047b9f49d71f43fc64b9d0f4093
#
_entry.id   28952047b9f49d71f43fc64b9d0f4093
#
_cell.length_a   1.000
_cell.length_b   1.000
_cell.length_c   1.000
_cell.angle_alpha   90.00
_cell.angle_beta   90.00
_cell.angle_gamma   90.00
#
_symmetry.space_group_name_H-M   'P 1'
#
loop_
_entity.id
_entity.type
_entity.pdbx_description
1 polymer ?
#
loop_
_entity_poly.entity_id
_entity_poly.type
_entity_poly.pdbx_seq_one_letter_code
_entity_poly.pdbx_strand_id
1 'polypeptide(L)'
;MPGNKRPKLDAQTLKALNRARPSAPPSNPEFTTNIDPTQQGDAAPSPSLPPPKPPTQINARDLKGLKYFNLINPLLEHLHECSTQRDRAGNRILHYDQYAALVLLFYFNPIIKGLRGITQASQLERLQKEPGCSRASLGSLSEAARVFDAEPLREIIGELAHKALPSTVGKEAEALRGLTAVDGSLLPALPKMAWALWQDDEHRAAKMHVHFDVFKGAPMDVTVTHGSGSENQQLRNMLLPKRLYVIDRGYAEYQLFQDIIDAGSSFIGRIKDNAAFEVLEERPITPEAKAAGVIRDAIMKRLGTEHHRNVLKQSVRIVIVATSKTDSNGQPDVLILATDRLDLAAELVALAYKYRWSVELFFRWLKCILGCRHLLATNQNGVEIQVYLGIIASLLISLWTGKKPTQRTLEMLQFYFSGWATWEELQAHIEKLKDHK
;
A
#
# COMPACT_ATOMS: atom_id res chain seq x y z
N MET A 1 -39.47 2.79 22.19
CA MET A 1 -38.83 1.73 21.40
C MET A 1 -37.59 1.29 22.11
N PRO A 2 -37.37 0.01 22.45
CA PRO A 2 -36.23 -0.42 23.28
C PRO A 2 -34.94 -0.52 22.45
N GLY A 3 -33.89 0.11 22.97
CA GLY A 3 -32.57 0.13 22.38
C GLY A 3 -31.88 -1.23 22.42
N ASN A 4 -31.30 -1.61 21.31
CA ASN A 4 -30.55 -2.85 21.08
C ASN A 4 -29.18 -2.77 21.78
N LYS A 5 -29.09 -3.29 23.00
CA LYS A 5 -27.82 -3.41 23.74
C LYS A 5 -27.01 -4.58 23.16
N ARG A 6 -25.81 -4.32 22.64
CA ARG A 6 -24.85 -5.36 22.26
C ARG A 6 -24.49 -6.20 23.48
N PRO A 7 -24.36 -7.54 23.37
CA PRO A 7 -23.94 -8.40 24.48
C PRO A 7 -22.50 -8.06 24.87
N LYS A 8 -22.28 -7.82 26.17
CA LYS A 8 -20.94 -7.72 26.75
C LYS A 8 -20.36 -9.14 26.85
N LEU A 9 -19.17 -9.35 26.33
CA LEU A 9 -18.38 -10.55 26.54
C LEU A 9 -18.16 -10.75 28.05
N ASP A 10 -18.43 -11.96 28.55
CA ASP A 10 -18.26 -12.27 29.94
C ASP A 10 -16.80 -12.46 30.36
N ALA A 11 -16.54 -12.39 31.66
CA ALA A 11 -15.19 -12.47 32.22
C ALA A 11 -14.50 -13.83 32.01
N GLN A 12 -15.25 -14.88 31.66
CA GLN A 12 -14.70 -16.22 31.39
C GLN A 12 -14.15 -16.28 29.95
N THR A 13 -14.82 -15.66 28.98
CA THR A 13 -14.37 -15.56 27.61
C THR A 13 -13.10 -14.71 27.48
N LEU A 14 -12.96 -13.64 28.28
CA LEU A 14 -11.74 -12.84 28.37
C LEU A 14 -10.57 -13.61 29.02
N LYS A 15 -10.82 -14.51 29.99
CA LYS A 15 -9.78 -15.37 30.57
C LYS A 15 -9.32 -16.47 29.61
N ALA A 16 -10.20 -17.00 28.77
CA ALA A 16 -9.83 -17.99 27.75
C ALA A 16 -8.93 -17.40 26.66
N LEU A 17 -9.19 -16.16 26.20
CA LEU A 17 -8.37 -15.46 25.24
C LEU A 17 -6.95 -15.13 25.76
N ASN A 18 -6.80 -14.89 27.05
CA ASN A 18 -5.48 -14.63 27.66
C ASN A 18 -4.65 -15.91 27.91
N ARG A 19 -5.26 -17.10 27.92
CA ARG A 19 -4.55 -18.41 28.07
C ARG A 19 -3.95 -18.94 26.77
N ALA A 20 -4.28 -18.35 25.61
CA ALA A 20 -3.78 -18.75 24.29
C ALA A 20 -2.53 -17.97 23.82
N ARG A 21 -1.73 -17.43 24.75
CA ARG A 21 -0.40 -16.89 24.38
C ARG A 21 0.60 -18.04 24.29
N PRO A 22 1.33 -18.21 23.17
CA PRO A 22 2.40 -19.19 23.10
C PRO A 22 3.50 -18.81 24.09
N SER A 23 3.93 -19.78 24.89
CA SER A 23 5.08 -19.69 25.76
C SER A 23 6.36 -19.46 24.98
N ALA A 24 7.27 -18.66 25.56
CA ALA A 24 8.59 -18.38 25.00
C ALA A 24 9.37 -19.67 24.71
N PRO A 25 10.22 -19.68 23.67
CA PRO A 25 11.05 -20.85 23.37
C PRO A 25 12.05 -21.11 24.52
N PRO A 26 12.39 -22.39 24.77
CA PRO A 26 13.33 -22.76 25.82
C PRO A 26 14.75 -22.24 25.49
N SER A 27 15.43 -21.76 26.52
CA SER A 27 16.84 -21.38 26.52
C SER A 27 17.72 -22.52 26.07
N ASN A 28 18.68 -22.24 25.17
CA ASN A 28 19.71 -23.17 24.71
C ASN A 28 20.47 -23.80 25.89
N PRO A 29 20.76 -25.11 25.84
CA PRO A 29 21.66 -25.74 26.80
C PRO A 29 23.11 -25.32 26.51
N GLU A 30 23.83 -24.95 27.55
CA GLU A 30 25.27 -24.70 27.52
C GLU A 30 26.02 -25.96 27.08
N PHE A 31 26.79 -25.86 26.01
CA PHE A 31 27.75 -26.87 25.58
C PHE A 31 29.02 -26.73 26.44
N THR A 32 29.16 -27.55 27.43
CA THR A 32 30.47 -27.80 28.08
C THR A 32 31.24 -28.83 27.26
N THR A 33 32.28 -28.38 26.57
CA THR A 33 33.22 -29.25 25.91
C THR A 33 34.34 -29.64 26.91
N ASN A 34 34.28 -30.89 27.44
CA ASN A 34 35.43 -31.55 28.00
C ASN A 34 36.34 -32.05 26.88
N ILE A 35 37.50 -31.45 26.71
CA ILE A 35 38.54 -31.93 25.81
C ILE A 35 39.59 -32.68 26.68
N ASP A 36 39.70 -33.99 26.47
CA ASP A 36 40.73 -34.84 27.01
C ASP A 36 42.06 -34.62 26.25
N PRO A 37 43.23 -34.35 26.90
CA PRO A 37 44.45 -33.94 26.22
C PRO A 37 45.43 -35.11 25.96
N THR A 38 45.00 -36.20 25.33
CA THR A 38 45.95 -37.25 24.90
C THR A 38 45.47 -37.96 23.64
N GLN A 39 45.76 -37.35 22.49
CA GLN A 39 46.06 -38.08 21.24
C GLN A 39 46.80 -37.15 20.28
N GLN A 40 48.15 -37.24 20.29
CA GLN A 40 49.01 -36.78 19.21
C GLN A 40 48.88 -37.77 18.05
N GLY A 41 48.28 -37.31 16.96
CA GLY A 41 48.29 -37.97 15.67
C GLY A 41 48.77 -36.96 14.62
N ASP A 42 49.81 -37.32 13.87
CA ASP A 42 50.45 -36.52 12.82
C ASP A 42 49.40 -36.05 11.78
N ALA A 43 49.09 -34.77 11.78
CA ALA A 43 48.25 -34.14 10.76
C ALA A 43 49.17 -33.47 9.70
N ALA A 44 48.98 -33.86 8.44
CA ALA A 44 49.58 -33.21 7.28
C ALA A 44 49.28 -31.69 7.26
N PRO A 45 50.21 -30.84 6.78
CA PRO A 45 50.02 -29.40 6.79
C PRO A 45 48.84 -29.00 5.90
N SER A 46 47.81 -28.38 6.51
CA SER A 46 46.70 -27.75 5.83
C SER A 46 47.21 -26.67 4.88
N PRO A 47 46.63 -26.52 3.66
CA PRO A 47 47.02 -25.46 2.75
C PRO A 47 46.77 -24.10 3.42
N SER A 48 47.85 -23.29 3.50
CA SER A 48 47.80 -21.94 4.06
C SER A 48 46.78 -21.10 3.29
N LEU A 49 45.76 -20.60 3.98
CA LEU A 49 44.84 -19.58 3.43
C LEU A 49 45.64 -18.38 2.92
N PRO A 50 45.33 -17.85 1.74
CA PRO A 50 46.00 -16.65 1.25
C PRO A 50 45.83 -15.52 2.27
N PRO A 51 46.86 -14.65 2.41
CA PRO A 51 46.79 -13.55 3.38
C PRO A 51 45.55 -12.70 3.14
N PRO A 52 44.86 -12.21 4.20
CA PRO A 52 43.72 -11.35 4.05
C PRO A 52 44.12 -10.14 3.20
N LYS A 53 43.35 -9.89 2.14
CA LYS A 53 43.55 -8.70 1.30
C LYS A 53 43.51 -7.46 2.22
N PRO A 54 44.39 -6.47 2.03
CA PRO A 54 44.36 -5.25 2.81
C PRO A 54 42.96 -4.63 2.69
N PRO A 55 42.43 -4.01 3.76
CA PRO A 55 41.12 -3.41 3.73
C PRO A 55 41.06 -2.43 2.56
N THR A 56 40.18 -2.71 1.61
CA THR A 56 39.96 -1.84 0.44
C THR A 56 39.53 -0.48 0.98
N GLN A 57 40.29 0.56 0.72
CA GLN A 57 39.87 1.92 1.07
C GLN A 57 38.51 2.17 0.43
N ILE A 58 37.49 2.37 1.24
CA ILE A 58 36.13 2.71 0.80
C ILE A 58 36.22 4.10 0.15
N ASN A 59 36.19 4.14 -1.16
CA ASN A 59 36.14 5.39 -1.90
C ASN A 59 34.73 5.99 -1.83
N ALA A 60 34.62 7.31 -1.86
CA ALA A 60 33.32 8.01 -1.91
C ALA A 60 32.43 7.56 -3.11
N ARG A 61 33.03 6.95 -4.14
CA ARG A 61 32.32 6.35 -5.29
C ARG A 61 31.60 5.05 -4.92
N ASP A 62 32.09 4.30 -3.94
CA ASP A 62 31.51 3.02 -3.50
C ASP A 62 30.24 3.23 -2.65
N LEU A 63 30.09 4.45 -2.14
CA LEU A 63 28.98 4.86 -1.30
C LEU A 63 27.86 5.59 -2.08
N LYS A 64 27.78 5.48 -3.41
CA LYS A 64 26.75 6.11 -4.25
C LYS A 64 25.34 5.46 -4.09
N GLY A 65 24.93 5.23 -2.84
CA GLY A 65 23.60 4.75 -2.45
C GLY A 65 22.44 5.64 -2.84
N LEU A 66 22.71 6.78 -3.44
CA LEU A 66 21.73 7.78 -3.81
C LEU A 66 21.43 7.85 -5.33
N LYS A 67 22.02 6.97 -6.16
CA LYS A 67 21.65 6.87 -7.59
C LYS A 67 20.14 6.66 -7.80
N TYR A 68 19.52 6.06 -6.83
CA TYR A 68 18.08 5.86 -6.77
C TYR A 68 17.30 7.19 -6.72
N PHE A 69 17.85 8.20 -6.04
CA PHE A 69 17.27 9.55 -6.03
C PHE A 69 17.41 10.27 -7.37
N ASN A 70 18.30 9.83 -8.26
CA ASN A 70 18.44 10.43 -9.59
C ASN A 70 17.16 10.28 -10.45
N LEU A 71 16.32 9.30 -10.16
CA LEU A 71 15.03 9.16 -10.84
C LEU A 71 14.00 10.17 -10.33
N ILE A 72 14.12 10.60 -9.10
CA ILE A 72 13.17 11.50 -8.46
C ILE A 72 13.67 12.93 -8.44
N ASN A 73 14.99 13.18 -8.49
CA ASN A 73 15.54 14.53 -8.46
C ASN A 73 14.86 15.48 -9.45
N PRO A 74 14.65 15.14 -10.74
CA PRO A 74 13.96 16.04 -11.66
C PRO A 74 12.53 16.38 -11.23
N LEU A 75 11.84 15.46 -10.55
CA LEU A 75 10.48 15.68 -10.04
C LEU A 75 10.50 16.51 -8.75
N LEU A 76 11.52 16.30 -7.90
CA LEU A 76 11.70 17.08 -6.68
C LEU A 76 12.17 18.50 -6.96
N GLU A 77 12.94 18.73 -8.03
CA GLU A 77 13.39 20.07 -8.44
C GLU A 77 12.21 21.03 -8.59
N HIS A 78 11.08 20.55 -9.12
CA HIS A 78 9.84 21.34 -9.18
C HIS A 78 9.33 21.79 -7.80
N LEU A 79 9.63 21.02 -6.75
CA LEU A 79 9.24 21.39 -5.38
C LEU A 79 10.12 22.48 -4.80
N HIS A 80 11.33 22.70 -5.32
CA HIS A 80 12.27 23.70 -4.79
C HIS A 80 11.68 25.09 -4.78
N GLU A 81 11.08 25.48 -5.91
CA GLU A 81 10.45 26.79 -6.12
C GLU A 81 8.99 26.85 -5.64
N CYS A 82 8.44 25.73 -5.12
CA CYS A 82 7.09 25.72 -4.60
C CYS A 82 6.97 26.62 -3.37
N SER A 83 6.49 27.84 -3.62
CA SER A 83 6.08 28.75 -2.55
C SER A 83 4.71 28.34 -2.03
N THR A 84 4.51 28.47 -0.73
CA THR A 84 3.22 28.25 -0.10
C THR A 84 2.72 29.51 0.57
N GLN A 85 1.44 29.81 0.46
CA GLN A 85 0.81 30.95 1.15
C GLN A 85 0.90 30.84 2.68
N ARG A 86 1.23 29.63 3.19
CA ARG A 86 1.43 29.39 4.64
C ARG A 86 2.79 29.83 5.12
N ASP A 87 3.79 30.01 4.24
CA ASP A 87 5.10 30.55 4.60
C ASP A 87 5.09 32.08 4.60
N ARG A 88 4.54 32.65 5.66
CA ARG A 88 4.39 34.11 5.79
C ARG A 88 5.72 34.86 5.96
N ALA A 89 6.74 34.19 6.47
CA ALA A 89 8.02 34.84 6.78
C ALA A 89 8.97 34.87 5.57
N GLY A 90 8.86 33.93 4.64
CA GLY A 90 9.67 33.83 3.40
C GLY A 90 11.19 33.69 3.64
N ASN A 91 11.62 33.35 4.87
CA ASN A 91 13.04 33.28 5.28
C ASN A 91 13.49 31.82 5.51
N ARG A 92 12.84 30.88 4.93
CA ARG A 92 13.08 29.46 5.12
C ARG A 92 14.38 29.02 4.44
N ILE A 93 15.20 28.28 5.19
CA ILE A 93 16.44 27.68 4.69
C ILE A 93 16.17 26.26 4.14
N LEU A 94 15.20 25.54 4.73
CA LEU A 94 14.82 24.19 4.30
C LEU A 94 13.78 24.28 3.17
N HIS A 95 14.16 23.95 1.97
CA HIS A 95 13.28 23.90 0.80
C HIS A 95 12.47 22.60 0.77
N TYR A 96 11.39 22.59 -0.01
CA TYR A 96 10.43 21.45 -0.02
C TYR A 96 11.05 20.17 -0.59
N ASP A 97 11.82 20.28 -1.67
CA ASP A 97 12.60 19.17 -2.26
C ASP A 97 13.53 18.52 -1.23
N GLN A 98 14.22 19.33 -0.44
CA GLN A 98 15.12 18.87 0.62
C GLN A 98 14.35 18.16 1.77
N TYR A 99 13.21 18.73 2.16
CA TYR A 99 12.33 18.09 3.15
C TYR A 99 11.81 16.74 2.64
N ALA A 100 11.35 16.69 1.39
CA ALA A 100 10.88 15.46 0.76
C ALA A 100 12.00 14.39 0.69
N ALA A 101 13.20 14.78 0.28
CA ALA A 101 14.36 13.90 0.25
C ALA A 101 14.72 13.34 1.63
N LEU A 102 14.66 14.16 2.69
CA LEU A 102 14.92 13.73 4.06
C LEU A 102 13.85 12.74 4.58
N VAL A 103 12.58 12.94 4.23
CA VAL A 103 11.50 11.99 4.57
C VAL A 103 11.62 10.70 3.76
N LEU A 104 12.02 10.76 2.49
CA LEU A 104 12.31 9.56 1.69
C LEU A 104 13.47 8.76 2.28
N LEU A 105 14.51 9.43 2.77
CA LEU A 105 15.62 8.78 3.46
C LEU A 105 15.15 8.01 4.71
N PHE A 106 14.16 8.54 5.45
CA PHE A 106 13.55 7.82 6.57
C PHE A 106 12.95 6.47 6.15
N TYR A 107 12.30 6.39 4.98
CA TYR A 107 11.73 5.14 4.51
C TYR A 107 12.77 4.10 4.09
N PHE A 108 13.88 4.55 3.53
CA PHE A 108 14.91 3.65 3.02
C PHE A 108 15.99 3.29 4.04
N ASN A 109 16.18 4.09 5.07
CA ASN A 109 17.25 3.87 6.04
C ASN A 109 16.71 3.31 7.36
N PRO A 110 17.06 2.05 7.72
CA PRO A 110 16.54 1.39 8.92
C PRO A 110 17.04 2.01 10.23
N ILE A 111 18.08 2.83 10.19
CA ILE A 111 18.65 3.50 11.37
C ILE A 111 17.79 4.70 11.77
N ILE A 112 17.19 5.38 10.81
CA ILE A 112 16.38 6.57 11.03
C ILE A 112 14.99 6.14 11.51
N LYS A 113 14.66 6.43 12.79
CA LYS A 113 13.41 6.00 13.44
C LYS A 113 12.37 7.13 13.59
N GLY A 114 12.67 8.36 13.18
CA GLY A 114 11.77 9.50 13.30
C GLY A 114 12.48 10.82 13.08
N LEU A 115 11.78 11.93 13.34
CA LEU A 115 12.28 13.28 13.07
C LEU A 115 13.64 13.58 13.71
N ARG A 116 13.91 13.10 14.94
CA ARG A 116 15.23 13.25 15.57
C ARG A 116 16.33 12.56 14.79
N GLY A 117 16.08 11.36 14.27
CA GLY A 117 17.02 10.67 13.42
C GLY A 117 17.24 11.40 12.09
N ILE A 118 16.20 11.97 11.49
CA ILE A 118 16.30 12.82 10.30
C ILE A 118 17.15 14.07 10.61
N THR A 119 16.93 14.73 11.76
CA THR A 119 17.73 15.88 12.20
C THR A 119 19.22 15.52 12.30
N GLN A 120 19.55 14.39 12.92
CA GLN A 120 20.95 13.93 13.03
C GLN A 120 21.53 13.61 11.65
N ALA A 121 20.78 12.91 10.81
CA ALA A 121 21.21 12.58 9.46
C ALA A 121 21.50 13.84 8.61
N SER A 122 20.67 14.89 8.73
CA SER A 122 20.86 16.15 8.01
C SER A 122 22.16 16.90 8.37
N GLN A 123 22.80 16.54 9.49
CA GLN A 123 24.09 17.11 9.91
C GLN A 123 25.29 16.46 9.22
N LEU A 124 25.10 15.32 8.56
CA LEU A 124 26.16 14.59 7.89
C LEU A 124 26.58 15.32 6.61
N GLU A 125 27.88 15.59 6.45
CA GLU A 125 28.44 16.26 5.27
C GLU A 125 28.01 15.62 3.95
N ARG A 126 27.88 14.30 3.96
CA ARG A 126 27.50 13.55 2.78
C ARG A 126 26.09 13.88 2.32
N LEU A 127 25.13 13.95 3.23
CA LEU A 127 23.76 14.34 2.91
C LEU A 127 23.63 15.81 2.48
N GLN A 128 24.53 16.65 2.95
CA GLN A 128 24.60 18.04 2.51
C GLN A 128 25.21 18.18 1.11
N LYS A 129 26.15 17.32 0.73
CA LYS A 129 26.84 17.39 -0.56
C LYS A 129 26.12 16.68 -1.69
N GLU A 130 25.59 15.47 -1.46
CA GLU A 130 25.04 14.65 -2.54
C GLU A 130 23.55 14.93 -2.84
N PRO A 131 22.59 14.81 -1.88
CA PRO A 131 21.22 15.27 -2.12
C PRO A 131 21.04 16.77 -1.91
N GLY A 132 22.08 17.50 -1.54
CA GLY A 132 22.02 18.95 -1.31
C GLY A 132 21.13 19.37 -0.13
N CYS A 133 20.85 18.44 0.80
CA CYS A 133 19.96 18.74 1.94
C CYS A 133 20.63 19.64 2.95
N SER A 134 20.06 20.83 3.20
CA SER A 134 20.49 21.73 4.27
C SER A 134 20.34 21.07 5.65
N ARG A 135 21.17 21.52 6.62
CA ARG A 135 20.98 21.13 8.04
C ARG A 135 19.57 21.51 8.48
N ALA A 136 18.83 20.54 8.96
CA ALA A 136 17.47 20.75 9.42
C ALA A 136 17.37 20.57 10.94
N SER A 137 16.82 21.56 11.64
CA SER A 137 16.46 21.42 13.04
C SER A 137 15.16 20.63 13.20
N LEU A 138 14.92 20.08 14.39
CA LEU A 138 13.64 19.43 14.69
C LEU A 138 12.45 20.41 14.52
N GLY A 139 12.65 21.68 14.87
CA GLY A 139 11.66 22.73 14.66
C GLY A 139 11.37 22.97 13.18
N SER A 140 12.42 23.11 12.35
CA SER A 140 12.27 23.30 10.90
C SER A 140 11.55 22.14 10.21
N LEU A 141 11.87 20.89 10.59
CA LEU A 141 11.18 19.70 10.08
C LEU A 141 9.72 19.65 10.49
N SER A 142 9.42 19.96 11.75
CA SER A 142 8.04 19.99 12.26
C SER A 142 7.22 21.11 11.62
N GLU A 143 7.83 22.24 11.34
CA GLU A 143 7.19 23.37 10.67
C GLU A 143 6.99 23.10 9.18
N ALA A 144 7.97 22.51 8.50
CA ALA A 144 7.87 22.08 7.10
C ALA A 144 6.61 21.24 6.85
N ALA A 145 6.30 20.28 7.76
CA ALA A 145 5.08 19.48 7.71
C ALA A 145 3.77 20.29 7.78
N ARG A 146 3.81 21.55 8.23
CA ARG A 146 2.63 22.43 8.32
C ARG A 146 2.55 23.40 7.14
N VAL A 147 3.70 23.78 6.63
CA VAL A 147 3.83 24.90 5.68
C VAL A 147 3.78 24.41 4.25
N PHE A 148 4.50 23.34 3.89
CA PHE A 148 4.47 22.81 2.53
C PHE A 148 3.11 22.19 2.21
N ASP A 149 2.67 22.34 0.98
CA ASP A 149 1.41 21.76 0.51
C ASP A 149 1.63 20.30 0.05
N ALA A 150 0.67 19.42 0.37
CA ALA A 150 0.76 18.01 -0.03
C ALA A 150 0.43 17.77 -1.51
N GLU A 151 -0.37 18.64 -2.14
CA GLU A 151 -0.90 18.45 -3.50
C GLU A 151 0.19 18.25 -4.57
N PRO A 152 1.33 18.99 -4.60
CA PRO A 152 2.39 18.75 -5.57
C PRO A 152 2.96 17.31 -5.52
N LEU A 153 2.97 16.68 -4.34
CA LEU A 153 3.39 15.28 -4.22
C LEU A 153 2.37 14.31 -4.83
N ARG A 154 1.08 14.66 -4.80
CA ARG A 154 0.03 13.88 -5.44
C ARG A 154 0.17 13.91 -6.97
N GLU A 155 0.54 15.04 -7.54
CA GLU A 155 0.88 15.17 -8.96
C GLU A 155 2.06 14.26 -9.32
N ILE A 156 3.13 14.25 -8.50
CA ILE A 156 4.29 13.36 -8.69
C ILE A 156 3.87 11.87 -8.64
N ILE A 157 2.97 11.49 -7.74
CA ILE A 157 2.41 10.13 -7.70
C ILE A 157 1.76 9.78 -9.04
N GLY A 158 0.93 10.66 -9.59
CA GLY A 158 0.30 10.49 -10.90
C GLY A 158 1.31 10.29 -12.02
N GLU A 159 2.35 11.12 -12.08
CA GLU A 159 3.41 11.00 -13.09
C GLU A 159 4.18 9.69 -12.99
N LEU A 160 4.60 9.29 -11.78
CA LEU A 160 5.31 8.03 -11.55
C LEU A 160 4.44 6.82 -11.87
N ALA A 161 3.16 6.85 -11.46
CA ALA A 161 2.21 5.79 -11.76
C ALA A 161 1.92 5.66 -13.26
N HIS A 162 1.95 6.78 -13.99
CA HIS A 162 1.84 6.76 -15.45
C HIS A 162 3.04 6.06 -16.11
N LYS A 163 4.25 6.26 -15.60
CA LYS A 163 5.49 5.62 -16.07
C LYS A 163 5.54 4.11 -15.74
N ALA A 164 4.74 3.63 -14.76
CA ALA A 164 4.71 2.22 -14.42
C ALA A 164 4.10 1.39 -15.56
N LEU A 165 4.84 0.37 -15.99
CA LEU A 165 4.39 -0.57 -17.03
C LEU A 165 3.51 -1.67 -16.41
N PRO A 166 2.52 -2.20 -17.15
CA PRO A 166 1.76 -3.35 -16.70
C PRO A 166 2.68 -4.55 -16.46
N SER A 167 2.56 -5.17 -15.29
CA SER A 167 3.31 -6.38 -14.93
C SER A 167 2.68 -7.66 -15.49
N THR A 168 1.44 -7.56 -15.99
CA THR A 168 0.68 -8.68 -16.56
C THR A 168 0.24 -8.28 -17.97
N VAL A 169 0.52 -9.14 -18.93
CA VAL A 169 0.12 -9.03 -20.33
C VAL A 169 -0.66 -10.28 -20.71
N GLY A 170 -1.61 -10.16 -21.62
CA GLY A 170 -2.38 -11.29 -22.12
C GLY A 170 -3.87 -10.93 -22.29
N LYS A 171 -4.65 -11.91 -22.80
CA LYS A 171 -6.08 -11.71 -23.10
C LYS A 171 -6.90 -11.26 -21.89
N GLU A 172 -6.61 -11.78 -20.70
CA GLU A 172 -7.29 -11.39 -19.45
C GLU A 172 -7.02 -9.95 -19.08
N ALA A 173 -5.74 -9.52 -19.14
CA ALA A 173 -5.35 -8.14 -18.85
C ALA A 173 -5.93 -7.16 -19.89
N GLU A 174 -6.11 -7.59 -21.14
CA GLU A 174 -6.74 -6.78 -22.18
C GLU A 174 -8.24 -6.63 -21.92
N ALA A 175 -8.94 -7.72 -21.62
CA ALA A 175 -10.38 -7.71 -21.33
C ALA A 175 -10.71 -6.89 -20.07
N LEU A 176 -9.82 -6.93 -19.07
CA LEU A 176 -9.95 -6.20 -17.81
C LEU A 176 -9.11 -4.91 -17.79
N ARG A 177 -8.85 -4.32 -18.95
CA ARG A 177 -8.07 -3.09 -19.05
C ARG A 177 -8.62 -1.99 -18.16
N GLY A 178 -7.72 -1.31 -17.44
CA GLY A 178 -8.08 -0.27 -16.50
C GLY A 178 -8.63 -0.77 -15.17
N LEU A 179 -8.47 -2.08 -14.85
CA LEU A 179 -8.90 -2.65 -13.57
C LEU A 179 -8.28 -1.89 -12.40
N THR A 180 -9.14 -1.25 -11.60
CA THR A 180 -8.77 -0.38 -10.49
C THR A 180 -9.43 -0.87 -9.21
N ALA A 181 -8.63 -1.40 -8.29
CA ALA A 181 -9.10 -1.72 -6.95
C ALA A 181 -9.16 -0.45 -6.10
N VAL A 182 -10.30 -0.24 -5.44
CA VAL A 182 -10.50 0.90 -4.54
C VAL A 182 -10.75 0.39 -3.14
N ASP A 183 -10.07 0.99 -2.18
CA ASP A 183 -10.28 0.69 -0.77
C ASP A 183 -9.76 1.81 0.13
N GLY A 184 -10.22 1.82 1.39
CA GLY A 184 -9.79 2.71 2.45
C GLY A 184 -8.98 1.97 3.52
N SER A 185 -7.93 2.58 4.05
CA SER A 185 -7.14 1.99 5.12
C SER A 185 -6.79 2.96 6.21
N LEU A 186 -7.04 2.55 7.47
CA LEU A 186 -6.78 3.37 8.64
C LEU A 186 -5.30 3.40 9.01
N LEU A 187 -4.83 4.58 9.39
CA LEU A 187 -3.55 4.84 10.05
C LEU A 187 -3.86 5.28 11.50
N PRO A 188 -3.51 4.50 12.50
CA PRO A 188 -3.71 4.89 13.89
C PRO A 188 -3.06 6.25 14.18
N ALA A 189 -3.79 7.14 14.81
CA ALA A 189 -3.36 8.48 15.16
C ALA A 189 -3.32 8.65 16.69
N LEU A 190 -2.55 9.63 17.15
CA LEU A 190 -2.47 9.96 18.58
C LEU A 190 -3.73 10.71 19.04
N PRO A 191 -4.18 10.56 20.30
CA PRO A 191 -5.35 11.28 20.83
C PRO A 191 -5.28 12.79 20.63
N LYS A 192 -4.08 13.40 20.72
CA LYS A 192 -3.85 14.82 20.48
C LYS A 192 -4.09 15.30 19.04
N MET A 193 -4.27 14.38 18.08
CA MET A 193 -4.54 14.70 16.67
C MET A 193 -6.04 14.92 16.47
N ALA A 194 -6.55 16.05 16.97
CA ALA A 194 -7.98 16.35 17.01
C ALA A 194 -8.70 16.27 15.65
N TRP A 195 -7.99 16.50 14.54
CA TRP A 195 -8.53 16.39 13.17
C TRP A 195 -8.84 14.94 12.76
N ALA A 196 -8.14 13.96 13.35
CA ALA A 196 -8.20 12.55 12.98
C ALA A 196 -9.39 11.83 13.64
N LEU A 197 -10.60 12.36 13.48
CA LEU A 197 -11.84 11.83 14.04
C LEU A 197 -12.08 10.39 13.57
N TRP A 198 -12.38 9.47 14.49
CA TRP A 198 -12.71 8.09 14.16
C TRP A 198 -13.84 7.54 15.04
N GLN A 199 -13.55 6.88 16.15
CA GLN A 199 -14.58 6.28 17.01
C GLN A 199 -14.98 7.22 18.15
N ASP A 200 -14.01 7.76 18.86
CA ASP A 200 -14.15 8.65 19.99
C ASP A 200 -12.89 9.52 20.17
N ASP A 201 -12.80 10.24 21.29
CA ASP A 201 -11.67 11.12 21.56
C ASP A 201 -10.36 10.41 21.87
N GLU A 202 -10.39 9.15 22.28
CA GLU A 202 -9.21 8.34 22.54
C GLU A 202 -8.77 7.52 21.32
N HIS A 203 -9.73 7.14 20.45
CA HIS A 203 -9.51 6.33 19.27
C HIS A 203 -9.54 7.20 18.00
N ARG A 204 -8.40 7.75 17.65
CA ARG A 204 -8.18 8.60 16.48
C ARG A 204 -7.50 7.83 15.35
N ALA A 205 -7.84 8.13 14.11
CA ALA A 205 -7.19 7.60 12.92
C ALA A 205 -7.24 8.57 11.76
N ALA A 206 -6.22 8.58 10.93
CA ALA A 206 -6.32 9.05 9.55
C ALA A 206 -6.76 7.87 8.66
N LYS A 207 -7.43 8.15 7.55
CA LYS A 207 -7.82 7.15 6.55
C LYS A 207 -7.22 7.52 5.20
N MET A 208 -6.47 6.58 4.63
CA MET A 208 -6.02 6.65 3.23
C MET A 208 -7.08 6.03 2.34
N HIS A 209 -7.44 6.72 1.26
CA HIS A 209 -8.26 6.20 0.17
C HIS A 209 -7.38 6.07 -1.05
N VAL A 210 -7.32 4.89 -1.66
CA VAL A 210 -6.38 4.58 -2.74
C VAL A 210 -7.11 4.01 -3.94
N HIS A 211 -6.80 4.54 -5.12
CA HIS A 211 -7.09 3.94 -6.40
C HIS A 211 -5.86 3.18 -6.88
N PHE A 212 -5.95 1.86 -6.93
CA PHE A 212 -4.84 0.97 -7.22
C PHE A 212 -5.02 0.30 -8.57
N ASP A 213 -4.15 0.61 -9.54
CA ASP A 213 -4.12 -0.09 -10.82
C ASP A 213 -3.56 -1.51 -10.62
N VAL A 214 -4.43 -2.49 -10.81
CA VAL A 214 -4.12 -3.89 -10.49
C VAL A 214 -3.01 -4.44 -11.37
N PHE A 215 -3.03 -4.13 -12.66
CA PHE A 215 -2.06 -4.67 -13.61
C PHE A 215 -0.73 -3.93 -13.59
N LYS A 216 -0.74 -2.64 -13.32
CA LYS A 216 0.49 -1.89 -13.05
C LYS A 216 1.07 -2.21 -11.67
N GLY A 217 0.25 -2.73 -10.74
CA GLY A 217 0.65 -2.97 -9.37
C GLY A 217 1.01 -1.69 -8.62
N ALA A 218 0.38 -0.59 -8.96
CA ALA A 218 0.74 0.76 -8.54
C ALA A 218 -0.48 1.58 -8.11
N PRO A 219 -0.38 2.37 -7.01
CA PRO A 219 -1.38 3.38 -6.69
C PRO A 219 -1.36 4.48 -7.76
N MET A 220 -2.55 4.80 -8.28
CA MET A 220 -2.73 5.83 -9.31
C MET A 220 -3.12 7.16 -8.70
N ASP A 221 -3.88 7.12 -7.62
CA ASP A 221 -4.34 8.29 -6.91
C ASP A 221 -4.57 7.94 -5.43
N VAL A 222 -4.44 8.94 -4.56
CA VAL A 222 -4.55 8.78 -3.12
C VAL A 222 -5.06 10.07 -2.48
N THR A 223 -5.92 9.92 -1.48
CA THR A 223 -6.31 11.01 -0.57
C THR A 223 -6.25 10.55 0.87
N VAL A 224 -6.08 11.49 1.79
CA VAL A 224 -6.06 11.23 3.24
C VAL A 224 -7.14 12.06 3.91
N THR A 225 -7.98 11.40 4.69
CA THR A 225 -9.05 12.02 5.47
C THR A 225 -8.93 11.65 6.94
N HIS A 226 -9.83 12.18 7.77
CA HIS A 226 -10.06 11.63 9.10
C HIS A 226 -10.67 10.21 9.03
N GLY A 227 -10.50 9.40 10.08
CA GLY A 227 -10.86 7.98 10.08
C GLY A 227 -12.33 7.66 9.79
N SER A 228 -13.25 8.57 10.16
CA SER A 228 -14.68 8.47 9.86
C SER A 228 -15.07 9.02 8.46
N GLY A 229 -14.09 9.46 7.64
CA GLY A 229 -14.35 9.94 6.29
C GLY A 229 -15.06 8.91 5.41
N SER A 230 -16.05 9.37 4.64
CA SER A 230 -16.87 8.53 3.77
C SER A 230 -16.06 8.00 2.58
N GLU A 231 -15.95 6.69 2.46
CA GLU A 231 -15.26 6.02 1.34
C GLU A 231 -16.00 6.27 0.02
N ASN A 232 -17.35 6.21 0.04
CA ASN A 232 -18.15 6.47 -1.15
C ASN A 232 -17.99 7.90 -1.67
N GLN A 233 -17.93 8.88 -0.76
CA GLN A 233 -17.70 10.27 -1.17
C GLN A 233 -16.30 10.48 -1.74
N GLN A 234 -15.28 9.84 -1.15
CA GLN A 234 -13.91 9.94 -1.67
C GLN A 234 -13.79 9.27 -3.03
N LEU A 235 -14.41 8.11 -3.22
CA LEU A 235 -14.45 7.48 -4.55
C LEU A 235 -15.09 8.40 -5.59
N ARG A 236 -16.23 9.04 -5.28
CA ARG A 236 -16.86 10.02 -6.19
C ARG A 236 -15.92 11.16 -6.58
N ASN A 237 -15.20 11.70 -5.60
CA ASN A 237 -14.28 12.82 -5.83
C ASN A 237 -13.05 12.44 -6.68
N MET A 238 -12.73 11.14 -6.75
CA MET A 238 -11.53 10.61 -7.42
C MET A 238 -11.87 9.80 -8.68
N LEU A 239 -13.11 9.83 -9.16
CA LEU A 239 -13.51 9.08 -10.35
C LEU A 239 -12.74 9.55 -11.59
N LEU A 240 -12.16 8.61 -12.32
CA LEU A 240 -11.45 8.81 -13.57
C LEU A 240 -12.17 8.06 -14.69
N PRO A 241 -12.22 8.57 -15.91
CA PRO A 241 -12.83 7.88 -17.04
C PRO A 241 -12.01 6.67 -17.49
N LYS A 242 -12.65 5.75 -18.23
CA LYS A 242 -12.02 4.56 -18.83
C LYS A 242 -11.38 3.61 -17.80
N ARG A 243 -11.95 3.54 -16.59
CA ARG A 243 -11.55 2.59 -15.55
C ARG A 243 -12.60 1.50 -15.39
N LEU A 244 -12.16 0.34 -14.91
CA LEU A 244 -13.01 -0.73 -14.41
C LEU A 244 -12.80 -0.82 -12.90
N TYR A 245 -13.67 -0.18 -12.14
CA TYR A 245 -13.57 -0.15 -10.68
C TYR A 245 -14.02 -1.47 -10.07
N VAL A 246 -13.17 -2.08 -9.26
CA VAL A 246 -13.53 -3.23 -8.45
C VAL A 246 -13.61 -2.83 -6.98
N ILE A 247 -14.80 -2.95 -6.41
CA ILE A 247 -15.17 -2.37 -5.11
C ILE A 247 -15.85 -3.42 -4.21
N ASP A 248 -15.66 -3.27 -2.91
CA ASP A 248 -16.23 -4.19 -1.94
C ASP A 248 -17.67 -3.83 -1.54
N ARG A 249 -18.24 -4.59 -0.60
CA ARG A 249 -19.61 -4.41 -0.11
C ARG A 249 -19.80 -3.07 0.62
N GLY A 250 -18.74 -2.46 1.16
CA GLY A 250 -18.79 -1.16 1.82
C GLY A 250 -19.20 -0.03 0.87
N TYR A 251 -18.86 -0.18 -0.42
CA TYR A 251 -19.21 0.75 -1.49
C TYR A 251 -20.57 0.46 -2.16
N ALA A 252 -21.34 -0.51 -1.68
CA ALA A 252 -22.58 -0.94 -2.32
C ALA A 252 -23.70 0.10 -2.17
N GLU A 253 -23.63 1.15 -2.97
CA GLU A 253 -24.59 2.23 -3.11
C GLU A 253 -24.96 2.40 -4.59
N TYR A 254 -26.24 2.23 -4.95
CA TYR A 254 -26.65 2.22 -6.35
C TYR A 254 -26.40 3.56 -7.06
N GLN A 255 -26.49 4.67 -6.33
CA GLN A 255 -26.13 5.98 -6.87
C GLN A 255 -24.62 6.04 -7.21
N LEU A 256 -23.75 5.48 -6.39
CA LEU A 256 -22.32 5.42 -6.68
C LEU A 256 -22.02 4.59 -7.94
N PHE A 257 -22.76 3.50 -8.16
CA PHE A 257 -22.63 2.72 -9.39
C PHE A 257 -22.99 3.55 -10.62
N GLN A 258 -24.08 4.34 -10.52
CA GLN A 258 -24.47 5.26 -11.59
C GLN A 258 -23.42 6.37 -11.80
N ASP A 259 -22.89 6.93 -10.71
CA ASP A 259 -21.88 7.99 -10.78
C ASP A 259 -20.59 7.47 -11.49
N ILE A 260 -20.19 6.21 -11.24
CA ILE A 260 -19.07 5.57 -11.95
C ILE A 260 -19.34 5.48 -13.44
N ILE A 261 -20.55 5.08 -13.83
CA ILE A 261 -20.94 4.95 -15.23
C ILE A 261 -21.02 6.33 -15.90
N ASP A 262 -21.65 7.30 -15.24
CA ASP A 262 -21.77 8.69 -15.73
C ASP A 262 -20.38 9.35 -15.90
N ALA A 263 -19.37 8.90 -15.13
CA ALA A 263 -17.96 9.31 -15.30
C ALA A 263 -17.25 8.61 -16.48
N GLY A 264 -17.95 7.82 -17.28
CA GLY A 264 -17.38 7.09 -18.42
C GLY A 264 -16.50 5.89 -18.04
N SER A 265 -16.82 5.27 -16.90
CA SER A 265 -16.15 4.09 -16.35
C SER A 265 -17.15 2.97 -16.09
N SER A 266 -16.65 1.80 -15.70
CA SER A 266 -17.45 0.62 -15.37
C SER A 266 -17.13 0.14 -13.96
N PHE A 267 -17.98 -0.72 -13.41
CA PHE A 267 -17.77 -1.27 -12.10
C PHE A 267 -17.97 -2.81 -12.04
N ILE A 268 -17.32 -3.44 -11.07
CA ILE A 268 -17.64 -4.76 -10.54
C ILE A 268 -17.67 -4.59 -9.02
N GLY A 269 -18.86 -4.62 -8.43
CA GLY A 269 -19.08 -4.36 -7.01
C GLY A 269 -19.74 -5.52 -6.30
N ARG A 270 -19.24 -5.89 -5.11
CA ARG A 270 -19.98 -6.80 -4.24
C ARG A 270 -21.18 -6.04 -3.64
N ILE A 271 -22.36 -6.60 -3.79
CA ILE A 271 -23.57 -6.07 -3.16
C ILE A 271 -23.93 -6.86 -1.90
N LYS A 272 -24.90 -6.38 -1.13
CA LYS A 272 -25.37 -7.03 0.09
C LYS A 272 -26.04 -8.38 -0.23
N ASP A 273 -25.85 -9.36 0.64
CA ASP A 273 -26.38 -10.71 0.44
C ASP A 273 -27.93 -10.74 0.44
N ASN A 274 -28.56 -9.75 1.08
CA ASN A 274 -30.01 -9.54 1.11
C ASN A 274 -30.49 -8.48 0.09
N ALA A 275 -29.70 -8.17 -0.93
CA ALA A 275 -30.09 -7.22 -1.97
C ALA A 275 -31.27 -7.78 -2.77
N ALA A 276 -32.35 -7.00 -2.89
CA ALA A 276 -33.46 -7.33 -3.76
C ALA A 276 -33.09 -7.05 -5.22
N PHE A 277 -33.48 -7.95 -6.14
CA PHE A 277 -33.33 -7.73 -7.57
C PHE A 277 -34.42 -8.48 -8.35
N GLU A 278 -34.76 -7.95 -9.50
CA GLU A 278 -35.71 -8.56 -10.43
C GLU A 278 -34.95 -8.97 -11.70
N VAL A 279 -35.01 -10.27 -12.03
CA VAL A 279 -34.29 -10.83 -13.18
C VAL A 279 -35.03 -10.51 -14.46
N LEU A 280 -34.30 -10.07 -15.48
CA LEU A 280 -34.78 -9.91 -16.84
C LEU A 280 -34.49 -11.17 -17.67
N GLU A 281 -33.26 -11.68 -17.56
CA GLU A 281 -32.74 -12.76 -18.38
C GLU A 281 -31.71 -13.57 -17.60
N GLU A 282 -31.84 -14.89 -17.57
CA GLU A 282 -30.81 -15.82 -17.10
C GLU A 282 -29.82 -16.13 -18.23
N ARG A 283 -28.54 -16.09 -17.94
CA ARG A 283 -27.48 -16.39 -18.90
C ARG A 283 -26.93 -17.80 -18.68
N PRO A 284 -26.55 -18.51 -19.74
CA PRO A 284 -25.93 -19.83 -19.61
C PRO A 284 -24.56 -19.72 -18.93
N ILE A 285 -24.27 -20.66 -18.02
CA ILE A 285 -22.98 -20.75 -17.34
C ILE A 285 -22.07 -21.66 -18.19
N THR A 286 -20.97 -21.10 -18.68
CA THR A 286 -19.97 -21.85 -19.44
C THR A 286 -19.17 -22.80 -18.52
N PRO A 287 -18.49 -23.84 -19.08
CA PRO A 287 -17.60 -24.68 -18.28
C PRO A 287 -16.49 -23.90 -17.56
N GLU A 288 -15.95 -22.86 -18.20
CA GLU A 288 -14.92 -21.97 -17.65
C GLU A 288 -15.48 -21.15 -16.47
N ALA A 289 -16.66 -20.59 -16.63
CA ALA A 289 -17.35 -19.86 -15.56
C ALA A 289 -17.64 -20.77 -14.35
N LYS A 290 -18.10 -22.01 -14.61
CA LYS A 290 -18.33 -23.01 -13.56
C LYS A 290 -17.02 -23.38 -12.83
N ALA A 291 -15.92 -23.55 -13.58
CA ALA A 291 -14.60 -23.81 -13.00
C ALA A 291 -14.09 -22.63 -12.14
N ALA A 292 -14.48 -21.39 -12.48
CA ALA A 292 -14.20 -20.19 -11.70
C ALA A 292 -15.12 -20.02 -10.47
N GLY A 293 -16.04 -20.96 -10.24
CA GLY A 293 -16.97 -20.94 -9.11
C GLY A 293 -18.27 -20.17 -9.36
N VAL A 294 -18.54 -19.76 -10.59
CA VAL A 294 -19.81 -19.09 -10.94
C VAL A 294 -20.97 -20.09 -10.83
N ILE A 295 -22.00 -19.74 -10.06
CA ILE A 295 -23.19 -20.57 -9.85
C ILE A 295 -24.46 -19.93 -10.43
N ARG A 296 -24.42 -18.62 -10.74
CA ARG A 296 -25.52 -17.91 -11.41
C ARG A 296 -24.96 -16.72 -12.19
N ASP A 297 -25.58 -16.45 -13.34
CA ASP A 297 -25.29 -15.31 -14.19
C ASP A 297 -26.62 -14.81 -14.78
N ALA A 298 -27.00 -13.55 -14.52
CA ALA A 298 -28.27 -13.02 -14.95
C ALA A 298 -28.24 -11.51 -15.17
N ILE A 299 -28.99 -11.06 -16.18
CA ILE A 299 -29.23 -9.62 -16.41
C ILE A 299 -30.44 -9.20 -15.59
N MET A 300 -30.32 -8.07 -14.90
CA MET A 300 -31.36 -7.54 -14.04
C MET A 300 -32.22 -6.53 -14.79
N LYS A 301 -33.52 -6.67 -14.64
CA LYS A 301 -34.49 -5.64 -14.98
C LYS A 301 -34.43 -4.49 -13.96
N ARG A 302 -34.19 -4.85 -12.70
CA ARG A 302 -34.10 -3.89 -11.59
C ARG A 302 -33.18 -4.42 -10.49
N LEU A 303 -32.35 -3.53 -9.94
CA LEU A 303 -31.58 -3.76 -8.73
C LEU A 303 -32.12 -2.86 -7.62
N GLY A 304 -32.49 -3.46 -6.48
CA GLY A 304 -33.17 -2.80 -5.37
C GLY A 304 -34.68 -3.06 -5.34
N THR A 305 -35.36 -2.54 -4.30
CA THR A 305 -36.80 -2.67 -4.11
C THR A 305 -37.56 -1.58 -4.87
N GLU A 306 -38.87 -1.74 -5.06
CA GLU A 306 -39.72 -0.73 -5.70
C GLU A 306 -39.74 0.62 -4.98
N HIS A 307 -39.61 0.61 -3.67
CA HIS A 307 -39.56 1.81 -2.84
C HIS A 307 -38.24 2.60 -2.97
N HIS A 308 -37.17 1.96 -3.42
CA HIS A 308 -35.94 2.65 -3.76
C HIS A 308 -36.02 3.04 -5.23
N ARG A 309 -36.05 4.33 -5.52
CA ARG A 309 -36.03 4.84 -6.90
C ARG A 309 -34.86 4.17 -7.65
N ASN A 310 -35.20 3.53 -8.77
CA ASN A 310 -34.20 2.93 -9.62
C ASN A 310 -33.29 4.03 -10.17
N VAL A 311 -32.10 4.17 -9.59
CA VAL A 311 -31.11 5.19 -9.98
C VAL A 311 -30.24 4.74 -11.13
N LEU A 312 -30.21 3.44 -11.40
CA LEU A 312 -29.45 2.87 -12.52
C LEU A 312 -30.23 3.03 -13.83
N LYS A 313 -29.65 3.75 -14.77
CA LYS A 313 -30.25 4.09 -16.07
C LYS A 313 -30.13 2.97 -17.10
N GLN A 314 -29.16 2.07 -16.91
CA GLN A 314 -28.89 0.94 -17.80
C GLN A 314 -29.04 -0.41 -17.11
N SER A 315 -29.08 -1.46 -17.93
CA SER A 315 -29.10 -2.83 -17.43
C SER A 315 -27.85 -3.16 -16.66
N VAL A 316 -28.02 -3.84 -15.54
CA VAL A 316 -26.94 -4.34 -14.67
C VAL A 316 -27.02 -5.86 -14.65
N ARG A 317 -25.87 -6.50 -14.60
CA ARG A 317 -25.72 -7.94 -14.52
C ARG A 317 -25.33 -8.35 -13.10
N ILE A 318 -25.87 -9.48 -12.65
CA ILE A 318 -25.48 -10.13 -11.39
C ILE A 318 -24.75 -11.43 -11.72
N VAL A 319 -23.57 -11.59 -11.16
CA VAL A 319 -22.79 -12.85 -11.19
C VAL A 319 -22.62 -13.33 -9.76
N ILE A 320 -23.13 -14.53 -9.45
CA ILE A 320 -22.99 -15.14 -8.12
C ILE A 320 -21.88 -16.18 -8.18
N VAL A 321 -20.91 -16.02 -7.27
CA VAL A 321 -19.70 -16.85 -7.21
C VAL A 321 -19.64 -17.54 -5.86
N ALA A 322 -19.51 -18.88 -5.86
CA ALA A 322 -19.25 -19.65 -4.66
C ALA A 322 -17.80 -19.46 -4.20
N THR A 323 -17.59 -19.29 -2.90
CA THR A 323 -16.24 -19.23 -2.32
C THR A 323 -15.81 -20.59 -1.76
N SER A 324 -14.54 -20.70 -1.43
CA SER A 324 -14.02 -21.89 -0.73
C SER A 324 -14.38 -21.93 0.77
N LYS A 325 -15.03 -20.87 1.28
CA LYS A 325 -15.50 -20.79 2.66
C LYS A 325 -16.90 -21.35 2.76
N THR A 326 -17.22 -21.92 3.93
CA THR A 326 -18.57 -22.33 4.26
C THR A 326 -19.16 -21.40 5.31
N ASP A 327 -20.46 -21.17 5.22
CA ASP A 327 -21.23 -20.44 6.22
C ASP A 327 -21.42 -21.28 7.50
N SER A 328 -22.11 -20.72 8.49
CA SER A 328 -22.43 -21.40 9.77
C SER A 328 -23.29 -22.67 9.59
N ASN A 329 -23.91 -22.85 8.42
CA ASN A 329 -24.79 -23.99 8.09
C ASN A 329 -24.08 -25.03 7.20
N GLY A 330 -22.77 -24.85 6.95
CA GLY A 330 -21.98 -25.75 6.09
C GLY A 330 -22.22 -25.57 4.60
N GLN A 331 -22.97 -24.53 4.17
CA GLN A 331 -23.17 -24.21 2.76
C GLN A 331 -22.01 -23.32 2.27
N PRO A 332 -21.60 -23.41 0.99
CA PRO A 332 -20.60 -22.49 0.45
C PRO A 332 -21.05 -21.03 0.62
N ASP A 333 -20.18 -20.19 1.21
CA ASP A 333 -20.37 -18.75 1.24
C ASP A 333 -20.35 -18.22 -0.20
N VAL A 334 -21.20 -17.26 -0.52
CA VAL A 334 -21.35 -16.74 -1.87
C VAL A 334 -21.03 -15.25 -1.96
N LEU A 335 -20.53 -14.84 -3.09
CA LEU A 335 -20.35 -13.44 -3.45
C LEU A 335 -21.38 -13.06 -4.51
N ILE A 336 -22.16 -12.04 -4.24
CA ILE A 336 -23.09 -11.47 -5.21
C ILE A 336 -22.41 -10.23 -5.81
N LEU A 337 -22.02 -10.32 -7.08
CA LEU A 337 -21.31 -9.29 -7.81
C LEU A 337 -22.24 -8.63 -8.81
N ALA A 338 -22.38 -7.30 -8.72
CA ALA A 338 -23.10 -6.50 -9.70
C ALA A 338 -22.12 -5.79 -10.64
N THR A 339 -22.45 -5.69 -11.92
CA THR A 339 -21.63 -5.01 -12.94
C THR A 339 -22.50 -4.46 -14.07
N ASP A 340 -22.07 -3.35 -14.66
CA ASP A 340 -22.60 -2.80 -15.92
C ASP A 340 -21.97 -3.48 -17.17
N ARG A 341 -20.91 -4.30 -16.99
CA ARG A 341 -20.19 -4.98 -18.07
C ARG A 341 -20.93 -6.25 -18.50
N LEU A 342 -21.87 -6.08 -19.43
CA LEU A 342 -22.64 -7.21 -20.01
C LEU A 342 -21.80 -8.03 -21.00
N ASP A 343 -20.73 -7.46 -21.52
CA ASP A 343 -19.82 -8.04 -22.51
C ASP A 343 -18.77 -8.99 -21.92
N LEU A 344 -18.39 -8.83 -20.65
CA LEU A 344 -17.39 -9.68 -20.02
C LEU A 344 -17.88 -11.11 -19.81
N ALA A 345 -16.99 -12.09 -19.98
CA ALA A 345 -17.25 -13.46 -19.55
C ALA A 345 -17.41 -13.53 -18.01
N ALA A 346 -18.25 -14.42 -17.50
CA ALA A 346 -18.58 -14.48 -16.08
C ALA A 346 -17.36 -14.85 -15.22
N GLU A 347 -16.48 -15.72 -15.72
CA GLU A 347 -15.21 -16.05 -15.09
C GLU A 347 -14.28 -14.84 -14.95
N LEU A 348 -14.32 -13.90 -15.91
CA LEU A 348 -13.54 -12.67 -15.82
C LEU A 348 -14.10 -11.69 -14.79
N VAL A 349 -15.43 -11.67 -14.59
CA VAL A 349 -16.04 -10.88 -13.49
C VAL A 349 -15.59 -11.44 -12.14
N ALA A 350 -15.61 -12.77 -11.97
CA ALA A 350 -15.14 -13.42 -10.74
C ALA A 350 -13.63 -13.17 -10.51
N LEU A 351 -12.82 -13.29 -11.57
CA LEU A 351 -11.38 -13.04 -11.52
C LEU A 351 -11.06 -11.56 -11.15
N ALA A 352 -11.75 -10.61 -11.78
CA ALA A 352 -11.57 -9.19 -11.47
C ALA A 352 -11.86 -8.91 -9.99
N TYR A 353 -12.92 -9.49 -9.43
CA TYR A 353 -13.21 -9.31 -8.02
C TYR A 353 -12.14 -9.95 -7.11
N LYS A 354 -11.56 -11.07 -7.49
CA LYS A 354 -10.44 -11.68 -6.78
C LYS A 354 -9.22 -10.73 -6.75
N TYR A 355 -8.98 -10.01 -7.82
CA TYR A 355 -7.89 -9.02 -7.88
C TYR A 355 -8.10 -7.80 -6.97
N ARG A 356 -9.29 -7.54 -6.46
CA ARG A 356 -9.56 -6.49 -5.47
C ARG A 356 -8.62 -6.58 -4.26
N TRP A 357 -8.27 -7.81 -3.86
CA TRP A 357 -7.33 -8.04 -2.75
C TRP A 357 -5.94 -7.40 -2.93
N SER A 358 -5.59 -6.99 -4.15
CA SER A 358 -4.30 -6.37 -4.44
C SER A 358 -4.07 -5.06 -3.69
N VAL A 359 -5.12 -4.26 -3.45
CA VAL A 359 -5.01 -3.00 -2.70
C VAL A 359 -4.77 -3.25 -1.21
N GLU A 360 -5.34 -4.32 -0.65
CA GLU A 360 -5.09 -4.70 0.75
C GLU A 360 -3.63 -5.17 0.96
N LEU A 361 -3.09 -5.90 -0.01
CA LEU A 361 -1.66 -6.27 -0.03
C LEU A 361 -0.77 -5.03 -0.12
N PHE A 362 -1.16 -4.04 -0.92
CA PHE A 362 -0.47 -2.75 -1.00
C PHE A 362 -0.52 -2.01 0.34
N PHE A 363 -1.67 -1.93 1.01
CA PHE A 363 -1.76 -1.32 2.34
C PHE A 363 -0.87 -2.03 3.38
N ARG A 364 -0.82 -3.35 3.36
CA ARG A 364 0.09 -4.11 4.23
C ARG A 364 1.55 -3.76 3.95
N TRP A 365 1.93 -3.68 2.68
CA TRP A 365 3.26 -3.23 2.27
C TRP A 365 3.55 -1.83 2.82
N LEU A 366 2.72 -0.85 2.51
CA LEU A 366 2.93 0.55 2.86
C LEU A 366 2.99 0.77 4.38
N LYS A 367 2.05 0.19 5.13
CA LYS A 367 1.94 0.38 6.58
C LYS A 367 2.97 -0.40 7.38
N CYS A 368 3.13 -1.68 7.06
CA CYS A 368 3.86 -2.60 7.93
C CYS A 368 5.31 -2.82 7.47
N ILE A 369 5.57 -2.89 6.17
CA ILE A 369 6.90 -3.18 5.63
C ILE A 369 7.67 -1.87 5.43
N LEU A 370 7.10 -0.92 4.71
CA LEU A 370 7.73 0.39 4.50
C LEU A 370 7.68 1.28 5.76
N GLY A 371 6.77 1.02 6.70
CA GLY A 371 6.72 1.70 8.00
C GLY A 371 5.89 2.99 8.03
N CYS A 372 5.06 3.26 7.02
CA CYS A 372 4.23 4.47 6.94
C CYS A 372 3.27 4.66 8.12
N ARG A 373 2.97 3.60 8.90
CA ARG A 373 2.15 3.70 10.13
C ARG A 373 2.78 4.53 11.25
N HIS A 374 4.12 4.76 11.21
CA HIS A 374 4.81 5.58 12.20
C HIS A 374 4.75 7.05 11.76
N LEU A 375 3.75 7.77 12.25
CA LEU A 375 3.50 9.14 11.84
C LEU A 375 4.59 10.09 12.37
N LEU A 376 5.20 10.85 11.47
CA LEU A 376 6.23 11.87 11.77
C LEU A 376 5.59 13.21 12.15
N ALA A 377 4.39 13.48 11.68
CA ALA A 377 3.65 14.71 11.91
C ALA A 377 2.34 14.45 12.67
N THR A 378 1.80 15.49 13.30
CA THR A 378 0.53 15.43 14.03
C THR A 378 -0.60 16.22 13.37
N ASN A 379 -0.28 17.07 12.41
CA ASN A 379 -1.27 17.81 11.61
C ASN A 379 -1.61 17.01 10.34
N GLN A 380 -2.80 17.25 9.78
CA GLN A 380 -3.32 16.54 8.63
C GLN A 380 -2.37 16.65 7.44
N ASN A 381 -2.01 17.85 7.04
CA ASN A 381 -1.13 18.11 5.90
C ASN A 381 0.23 17.37 5.99
N GLY A 382 0.84 17.33 7.19
CA GLY A 382 2.09 16.60 7.40
C GLY A 382 1.92 15.07 7.31
N VAL A 383 0.75 14.54 7.69
CA VAL A 383 0.41 13.12 7.50
C VAL A 383 0.18 12.83 6.02
N GLU A 384 -0.49 13.73 5.29
CA GLU A 384 -0.67 13.61 3.84
C GLU A 384 0.68 13.59 3.12
N ILE A 385 1.57 14.56 3.40
CA ILE A 385 2.93 14.59 2.84
C ILE A 385 3.67 13.27 3.12
N GLN A 386 3.61 12.78 4.36
CA GLN A 386 4.27 11.54 4.73
C GLN A 386 3.71 10.33 3.96
N VAL A 387 2.41 10.20 3.85
CA VAL A 387 1.74 9.14 3.10
C VAL A 387 2.12 9.19 1.62
N TYR A 388 2.08 10.38 1.02
CA TYR A 388 2.41 10.56 -0.39
C TYR A 388 3.88 10.24 -0.67
N LEU A 389 4.80 10.65 0.18
CA LEU A 389 6.22 10.27 0.07
C LEU A 389 6.43 8.77 0.26
N GLY A 390 5.68 8.10 1.13
CA GLY A 390 5.69 6.63 1.24
C GLY A 390 5.21 5.94 -0.04
N ILE A 391 4.20 6.49 -0.69
CA ILE A 391 3.71 6.00 -1.99
C ILE A 391 4.75 6.26 -3.10
N ILE A 392 5.35 7.44 -3.14
CA ILE A 392 6.44 7.77 -4.06
C ILE A 392 7.60 6.79 -3.87
N ALA A 393 8.02 6.52 -2.63
CA ALA A 393 9.04 5.51 -2.34
C ALA A 393 8.68 4.12 -2.91
N SER A 394 7.42 3.71 -2.74
CA SER A 394 6.92 2.44 -3.29
C SER A 394 6.95 2.40 -4.82
N LEU A 395 6.52 3.48 -5.47
CA LEU A 395 6.54 3.62 -6.94
C LEU A 395 7.96 3.61 -7.50
N LEU A 396 8.90 4.28 -6.84
CA LEU A 396 10.31 4.28 -7.24
C LEU A 396 10.91 2.86 -7.20
N ILE A 397 10.61 2.07 -6.16
CA ILE A 397 11.02 0.67 -6.09
C ILE A 397 10.42 -0.11 -7.28
N SER A 398 9.12 0.08 -7.55
CA SER A 398 8.44 -0.59 -8.65
C SER A 398 9.03 -0.24 -10.01
N LEU A 399 9.30 1.04 -10.26
CA LEU A 399 9.89 1.51 -11.53
C LEU A 399 11.32 0.98 -11.73
N TRP A 400 12.11 0.95 -10.66
CA TRP A 400 13.48 0.48 -10.75
C TRP A 400 13.56 -1.03 -10.95
N THR A 401 12.75 -1.80 -10.22
CA THR A 401 12.76 -3.26 -10.28
C THR A 401 11.92 -3.84 -11.43
N GLY A 402 11.00 -3.04 -12.01
CA GLY A 402 9.99 -3.51 -12.96
C GLY A 402 8.95 -4.44 -12.32
N LYS A 403 8.92 -4.56 -10.99
CA LYS A 403 8.05 -5.46 -10.24
C LYS A 403 7.42 -4.75 -9.03
N LYS A 404 6.34 -5.31 -8.52
CA LYS A 404 5.75 -4.86 -7.25
C LYS A 404 6.79 -4.94 -6.14
N PRO A 405 6.88 -3.94 -5.25
CA PRO A 405 7.84 -3.93 -4.17
C PRO A 405 7.56 -5.08 -3.18
N THR A 406 8.64 -5.74 -2.74
CA THR A 406 8.57 -6.83 -1.77
C THR A 406 9.41 -6.50 -0.54
N GLN A 407 9.12 -7.16 0.57
CA GLN A 407 9.93 -7.04 1.80
C GLN A 407 11.41 -7.34 1.51
N ARG A 408 11.69 -8.40 0.76
CA ARG A 408 13.06 -8.80 0.42
C ARG A 408 13.81 -7.72 -0.39
N THR A 409 13.10 -7.03 -1.29
CA THR A 409 13.70 -5.92 -2.05
C THR A 409 14.00 -4.73 -1.15
N LEU A 410 13.10 -4.41 -0.22
CA LEU A 410 13.34 -3.33 0.74
C LEU A 410 14.50 -3.68 1.69
N GLU A 411 14.57 -4.90 2.20
CA GLU A 411 15.67 -5.37 3.04
C GLU A 411 17.01 -5.25 2.30
N MET A 412 17.06 -5.64 1.03
CA MET A 412 18.28 -5.51 0.21
C MET A 412 18.68 -4.04 0.00
N LEU A 413 17.71 -3.15 -0.22
CA LEU A 413 17.94 -1.71 -0.23
C LEU A 413 18.48 -1.20 1.11
N GLN A 414 17.92 -1.65 2.22
CA GLN A 414 18.35 -1.27 3.55
C GLN A 414 19.76 -1.77 3.87
N PHE A 415 20.13 -2.98 3.45
CA PHE A 415 21.51 -3.48 3.56
C PHE A 415 22.48 -2.61 2.78
N TYR A 416 22.10 -2.20 1.57
CA TYR A 416 22.90 -1.31 0.75
C TYR A 416 23.06 0.08 1.41
N PHE A 417 21.98 0.69 1.90
CA PHE A 417 22.03 1.98 2.61
C PHE A 417 22.80 1.92 3.93
N SER A 418 22.84 0.75 4.56
CA SER A 418 23.61 0.51 5.79
C SER A 418 25.05 0.12 5.53
N GLY A 419 25.48 -0.01 4.27
CA GLY A 419 26.82 -0.38 3.88
C GLY A 419 27.16 -1.86 4.01
N TRP A 420 26.17 -2.74 4.20
CA TRP A 420 26.33 -4.19 4.31
C TRP A 420 26.30 -4.88 2.95
N ALA A 421 25.53 -4.33 2.00
CA ALA A 421 25.53 -4.80 0.63
C ALA A 421 26.24 -3.80 -0.30
N THR A 422 26.94 -4.31 -1.30
CA THR A 422 27.55 -3.50 -2.36
C THR A 422 26.51 -3.11 -3.40
N TRP A 423 26.86 -2.17 -4.27
CA TRP A 423 26.01 -1.79 -5.42
C TRP A 423 25.80 -2.97 -6.36
N GLU A 424 26.83 -3.76 -6.61
CA GLU A 424 26.80 -4.92 -7.48
C GLU A 424 25.87 -6.01 -6.95
N GLU A 425 25.87 -6.27 -5.64
CA GLU A 425 24.96 -7.22 -5.00
C GLU A 425 23.50 -6.74 -5.09
N LEU A 426 23.25 -5.46 -4.88
CA LEU A 426 21.92 -4.87 -5.03
C LEU A 426 21.45 -4.96 -6.49
N GLN A 427 22.33 -4.63 -7.44
CA GLN A 427 22.04 -4.71 -8.87
C GLN A 427 21.75 -6.15 -9.30
N ALA A 428 22.56 -7.11 -8.89
CA ALA A 428 22.33 -8.53 -9.15
C ALA A 428 20.98 -9.02 -8.59
N HIS A 429 20.60 -8.55 -7.38
CA HIS A 429 19.27 -8.86 -6.83
C HIS A 429 18.13 -8.32 -7.72
N ILE A 430 18.25 -7.11 -8.26
CA ILE A 430 17.23 -6.50 -9.13
C ILE A 430 17.17 -7.18 -10.49
N GLU A 431 18.31 -7.51 -11.09
CA GLU A 431 18.39 -8.24 -12.35
C GLU A 431 17.72 -9.61 -12.24
N LYS A 432 18.01 -10.35 -11.17
CA LYS A 432 17.35 -11.63 -10.87
C LYS A 432 15.82 -11.52 -10.77
N LEU A 433 15.29 -10.39 -10.29
CA LEU A 433 13.85 -10.16 -10.28
C LEU A 433 13.27 -9.93 -11.68
N LYS A 434 14.06 -9.37 -12.63
CA LYS A 434 13.64 -9.15 -14.02
C LYS A 434 13.60 -10.44 -14.82
N ASP A 435 14.52 -11.38 -14.55
CA ASP A 435 14.65 -12.65 -15.28
C ASP A 435 13.55 -13.66 -14.94
N HIS A 436 12.90 -13.54 -13.78
CA HIS A 436 11.76 -14.36 -13.41
C HIS A 436 10.44 -13.76 -13.99
N LYS A 437 10.33 -13.79 -15.33
CA LYS A 437 9.08 -13.46 -16.04
C LYS A 437 8.13 -14.67 -16.10
#